data_af8584a349d8c19ba6ef1c79dadd8f34
#
_entry.id   af8584a349d8c19ba6ef1c79dadd8f34
#
_cell.length_a   1.000
_cell.length_b   1.000
_cell.length_c   1.000
_cell.angle_alpha   90.00
_cell.angle_beta   90.00
_cell.angle_gamma   90.00
#
_symmetry.space_group_name_H-M   'P 1'
#
loop_
_entity.id
_entity.type
_entity.pdbx_description
1 polymer ?
#
loop_
_entity_poly.entity_id
_entity_poly.type
_entity_poly.pdbx_seq_one_letter_code
_entity_poly.pdbx_strand_id
1 'polypeptide(L)'
;GPSNLGSSTQRHPIRPISEIGELEANRRARWALNLDDPFSSRIYFDLNRKADGKWAVEKVTLPPVVEEGKVPPRAIFVDALGITDSFLNAALKQEFDDAKSVVDPEKVSDAKIAGLCIIFEEAKYQLRNQKPLRAMFSSETTAGFKANVEDETGERAAEFGLTVQREDSTQPWRVTEVNLDQLLTDYATRIAGGDVHFTPLVKNPAGGDTLILYFGFDENGLTPRTERQLDIVASLLKTDPSKKLTLSGHTDALGSDDYNKGLSKNRAIAVKEYLLSVGVPLTQMIAQAEGEAKPRLPNVLEDGEDNPSGRRANRRTEIYLDF
;
A
#
# COMPACT_ATOMS: atom_id res chain seq x y z
N GLY A 1 -35.91 -12.10 8.10
CA GLY A 1 -37.15 -11.33 8.12
C GLY A 1 -36.93 -9.98 8.80
N PRO A 2 -37.84 -9.00 8.74
CA PRO A 2 -37.60 -7.64 9.27
C PRO A 2 -37.30 -7.57 10.75
N SER A 3 -37.55 -8.63 11.50
CA SER A 3 -37.30 -8.69 12.95
C SER A 3 -35.82 -8.74 13.36
N ASN A 4 -34.92 -9.20 12.49
CA ASN A 4 -33.48 -9.29 12.84
C ASN A 4 -32.68 -8.00 12.54
N LEU A 5 -33.13 -7.17 11.60
CA LEU A 5 -32.54 -5.86 11.33
C LEU A 5 -32.77 -4.90 12.51
N GLY A 6 -33.97 -4.91 13.10
CA GLY A 6 -34.31 -4.04 14.23
C GLY A 6 -33.57 -4.38 15.52
N SER A 7 -33.23 -5.65 15.77
CA SER A 7 -32.55 -6.05 16.99
C SER A 7 -31.03 -5.83 16.95
N SER A 8 -30.39 -5.87 15.77
CA SER A 8 -28.98 -5.58 15.65
C SER A 8 -28.70 -4.08 15.58
N THR A 9 -29.57 -3.30 14.94
CA THR A 9 -29.41 -1.84 14.85
C THR A 9 -29.75 -1.10 16.16
N GLN A 10 -30.55 -1.69 17.05
CA GLN A 10 -30.83 -1.10 18.37
C GLN A 10 -29.67 -1.23 19.37
N ARG A 11 -28.76 -2.17 19.13
CA ARG A 11 -27.59 -2.40 20.02
C ARG A 11 -26.34 -1.66 19.58
N HIS A 12 -26.25 -1.26 18.32
CA HIS A 12 -25.06 -0.64 17.76
C HIS A 12 -25.42 0.64 17.01
N PRO A 13 -24.78 1.77 17.34
CA PRO A 13 -25.03 3.02 16.62
C PRO A 13 -24.73 2.86 15.14
N ILE A 14 -25.65 3.36 14.30
CA ILE A 14 -25.52 3.32 12.84
C ILE A 14 -24.53 4.41 12.43
N ARG A 15 -23.45 4.01 11.76
CA ARG A 15 -22.53 4.95 11.12
C ARG A 15 -23.11 5.43 9.79
N PRO A 16 -22.63 6.59 9.26
CA PRO A 16 -23.07 7.06 7.96
C PRO A 16 -22.88 6.01 6.87
N ILE A 17 -23.85 5.94 5.94
CA ILE A 17 -23.71 5.11 4.74
C ILE A 17 -22.60 5.72 3.88
N SER A 18 -21.67 4.89 3.43
CA SER A 18 -20.54 5.28 2.58
C SER A 18 -20.56 4.54 1.25
N GLU A 19 -20.12 5.20 0.21
CA GLU A 19 -19.91 4.57 -1.10
C GLU A 19 -18.67 3.66 -1.02
N ILE A 20 -18.78 2.44 -1.56
CA ILE A 20 -17.64 1.52 -1.73
C ILE A 20 -17.04 1.72 -3.12
N GLY A 21 -17.90 1.87 -4.14
CA GLY A 21 -17.45 2.09 -5.50
C GLY A 21 -18.44 1.63 -6.55
N GLU A 22 -18.00 1.72 -7.81
CA GLU A 22 -18.78 1.30 -8.96
C GLU A 22 -18.61 -0.19 -9.23
N LEU A 23 -19.73 -0.93 -9.36
CA LEU A 23 -19.77 -2.28 -9.91
C LEU A 23 -19.74 -2.25 -11.44
N GLU A 24 -20.34 -1.22 -12.03
CA GLU A 24 -20.35 -0.93 -13.45
C GLU A 24 -20.37 0.59 -13.64
N ALA A 25 -19.48 1.11 -14.47
CA ALA A 25 -19.25 2.55 -14.64
C ALA A 25 -20.56 3.33 -14.88
N ASN A 26 -20.85 4.29 -14.02
CA ASN A 26 -22.03 5.15 -14.04
C ASN A 26 -23.40 4.44 -14.06
N ARG A 27 -23.45 3.12 -13.86
CA ARG A 27 -24.65 2.33 -13.96
C ARG A 27 -25.00 1.54 -12.70
N ARG A 28 -24.00 0.93 -12.06
CA ARG A 28 -24.18 0.16 -10.83
C ARG A 28 -23.12 0.55 -9.80
N ALA A 29 -23.53 0.71 -8.57
CA ALA A 29 -22.65 1.10 -7.46
C ALA A 29 -22.99 0.32 -6.20
N ARG A 30 -21.99 0.11 -5.34
CA ARG A 30 -22.16 -0.49 -4.01
C ARG A 30 -21.93 0.55 -2.94
N TRP A 31 -22.83 0.57 -1.96
CA TRP A 31 -22.73 1.35 -0.74
C TRP A 31 -22.72 0.42 0.47
N ALA A 32 -22.14 0.86 1.57
CA ALA A 32 -22.11 0.12 2.82
C ALA A 32 -22.60 0.97 3.99
N LEU A 33 -23.35 0.33 4.87
CA LEU A 33 -23.66 0.78 6.21
C LEU A 33 -22.74 0.02 7.18
N ASN A 34 -21.83 0.72 7.85
CA ASN A 34 -20.97 0.11 8.84
C ASN A 34 -21.75 -0.03 10.15
N LEU A 35 -21.69 -1.23 10.74
CA LEU A 35 -22.24 -1.48 12.07
C LEU A 35 -21.15 -1.25 13.12
N ASP A 36 -21.54 -0.71 14.27
CA ASP A 36 -20.61 -0.54 15.40
C ASP A 36 -20.63 -1.80 16.25
N ASP A 37 -20.07 -2.87 15.71
CA ASP A 37 -19.92 -4.15 16.36
C ASP A 37 -18.43 -4.55 16.45
N PRO A 38 -18.06 -5.53 17.32
CA PRO A 38 -16.67 -5.98 17.48
C PRO A 38 -16.02 -6.50 16.18
N PHE A 39 -16.83 -6.81 15.17
CA PHE A 39 -16.39 -7.41 13.92
C PHE A 39 -16.36 -6.41 12.75
N SER A 40 -16.72 -5.14 13.00
CA SER A 40 -16.86 -4.11 11.97
C SER A 40 -17.73 -4.58 10.79
N SER A 41 -18.85 -5.24 11.12
CA SER A 41 -19.77 -5.79 10.14
C SER A 41 -20.38 -4.70 9.25
N ARG A 42 -20.72 -5.05 8.03
CA ARG A 42 -21.31 -4.14 7.04
C ARG A 42 -22.59 -4.69 6.44
N ILE A 43 -23.55 -3.80 6.22
CA ILE A 43 -24.71 -4.07 5.37
C ILE A 43 -24.43 -3.41 4.02
N TYR A 44 -24.49 -4.17 2.93
CA TYR A 44 -24.21 -3.66 1.61
C TYR A 44 -25.48 -3.45 0.80
N PHE A 45 -25.50 -2.39 0.02
CA PHE A 45 -26.58 -1.99 -0.89
C PHE A 45 -25.99 -1.90 -2.30
N ASP A 46 -26.37 -2.81 -3.18
CA ASP A 46 -26.08 -2.68 -4.59
C ASP A 46 -27.21 -1.88 -5.25
N LEU A 47 -26.83 -0.79 -5.91
CA LEU A 47 -27.75 0.14 -6.54
C LEU A 47 -27.59 0.08 -8.06
N ASN A 48 -28.71 0.24 -8.76
CA ASN A 48 -28.75 0.35 -10.21
C ASN A 48 -29.37 1.70 -10.61
N ARG A 49 -28.79 2.34 -11.62
CA ARG A 49 -29.29 3.58 -12.18
C ARG A 49 -30.37 3.29 -13.21
N LYS A 50 -31.58 3.80 -12.97
CA LYS A 50 -32.72 3.66 -13.87
C LYS A 50 -32.61 4.59 -15.08
N ALA A 51 -33.45 4.36 -16.09
CA ALA A 51 -33.50 5.17 -17.31
C ALA A 51 -33.84 6.66 -17.05
N ASP A 52 -34.57 6.94 -15.96
CA ASP A 52 -34.89 8.32 -15.52
C ASP A 52 -33.73 8.99 -14.75
N GLY A 53 -32.58 8.32 -14.66
CA GLY A 53 -31.37 8.80 -13.96
C GLY A 53 -31.36 8.59 -12.45
N LYS A 54 -32.43 8.09 -11.86
CA LYS A 54 -32.53 7.82 -10.42
C LYS A 54 -31.87 6.51 -10.06
N TRP A 55 -31.26 6.47 -8.87
CA TRP A 55 -30.71 5.26 -8.30
C TRP A 55 -31.78 4.48 -7.52
N ALA A 56 -31.76 3.17 -7.66
CA ALA A 56 -32.62 2.27 -6.91
C ALA A 56 -31.81 1.11 -6.35
N VAL A 57 -32.12 0.68 -5.15
CA VAL A 57 -31.54 -0.51 -4.53
C VAL A 57 -31.99 -1.75 -5.32
N GLU A 58 -31.02 -2.50 -5.81
CA GLU A 58 -31.22 -3.77 -6.52
C GLU A 58 -31.07 -4.96 -5.57
N LYS A 59 -30.08 -4.88 -4.65
CA LYS A 59 -29.76 -5.97 -3.73
C LYS A 59 -29.33 -5.41 -2.38
N VAL A 60 -29.75 -6.08 -1.32
CA VAL A 60 -29.24 -5.84 0.05
C VAL A 60 -28.56 -7.12 0.53
N THR A 61 -27.33 -6.99 1.01
CA THR A 61 -26.57 -8.10 1.59
C THR A 61 -26.32 -7.82 3.06
N LEU A 62 -26.81 -8.71 3.91
CA LEU A 62 -26.63 -8.64 5.36
C LEU A 62 -25.34 -9.35 5.76
N PRO A 63 -24.71 -8.95 6.89
CA PRO A 63 -23.61 -9.71 7.46
C PRO A 63 -24.06 -11.13 7.80
N PRO A 64 -23.15 -12.13 7.77
CA PRO A 64 -23.49 -13.49 8.18
C PRO A 64 -23.94 -13.50 9.65
N VAL A 65 -24.92 -14.36 9.96
CA VAL A 65 -25.32 -14.59 11.36
C VAL A 65 -24.19 -15.33 12.05
N VAL A 66 -23.63 -14.71 13.09
CA VAL A 66 -22.57 -15.31 13.90
C VAL A 66 -23.21 -16.14 15.01
N GLU A 67 -22.88 -17.42 15.05
CA GLU A 67 -23.18 -18.25 16.23
C GLU A 67 -22.33 -17.81 17.42
N GLU A 68 -22.93 -17.77 18.61
CA GLU A 68 -22.25 -17.37 19.84
C GLU A 68 -20.93 -18.15 20.02
N GLY A 69 -19.80 -17.45 20.12
CA GLY A 69 -18.47 -18.06 20.31
C GLY A 69 -17.70 -18.40 19.03
N LYS A 70 -18.24 -18.17 17.83
CA LYS A 70 -17.49 -18.31 16.57
C LYS A 70 -17.13 -16.94 15.99
N VAL A 71 -15.87 -16.78 15.59
CA VAL A 71 -15.46 -15.62 14.81
C VAL A 71 -16.11 -15.75 13.43
N PRO A 72 -16.91 -14.75 12.98
CA PRO A 72 -17.47 -14.81 11.64
C PRO A 72 -16.32 -14.84 10.63
N PRO A 73 -16.40 -15.65 9.56
CA PRO A 73 -15.52 -15.46 8.44
C PRO A 73 -15.71 -14.00 8.00
N ARG A 74 -14.61 -13.26 7.80
CA ARG A 74 -14.69 -11.91 7.20
C ARG A 74 -15.59 -12.05 5.96
N ALA A 75 -16.72 -11.35 5.95
CA ALA A 75 -17.60 -11.31 4.80
C ALA A 75 -16.91 -10.48 3.71
N ILE A 76 -15.91 -11.07 3.09
CA ILE A 76 -15.26 -10.52 1.93
C ILE A 76 -16.22 -10.77 0.78
N PHE A 77 -16.71 -9.70 0.17
CA PHE A 77 -17.30 -9.84 -1.14
C PHE A 77 -16.22 -10.38 -2.06
N VAL A 78 -16.42 -11.59 -2.53
CA VAL A 78 -15.48 -12.29 -3.42
C VAL A 78 -15.59 -11.82 -4.88
N ASP A 79 -16.34 -10.75 -5.17
CA ASP A 79 -16.35 -10.12 -6.49
C ASP A 79 -15.19 -9.13 -6.68
N ALA A 80 -14.98 -8.70 -7.90
CA ALA A 80 -13.86 -7.82 -8.27
C ALA A 80 -13.80 -6.53 -7.45
N LEU A 81 -14.94 -5.87 -7.22
CA LEU A 81 -15.01 -4.65 -6.40
C LEU A 81 -14.69 -4.94 -4.94
N GLY A 82 -15.24 -6.02 -4.38
CA GLY A 82 -15.02 -6.40 -2.99
C GLY A 82 -13.57 -6.75 -2.69
N ILE A 83 -12.87 -7.44 -3.57
CA ILE A 83 -11.43 -7.73 -3.45
C ILE A 83 -10.61 -6.45 -3.54
N THR A 84 -10.95 -5.54 -4.45
CA THR A 84 -10.27 -4.24 -4.57
C THR A 84 -10.46 -3.39 -3.31
N ASP A 85 -11.68 -3.32 -2.78
CA ASP A 85 -11.98 -2.61 -1.52
C ASP A 85 -11.22 -3.22 -0.34
N SER A 86 -11.18 -4.56 -0.24
CA SER A 86 -10.46 -5.27 0.83
C SER A 86 -8.96 -4.97 0.79
N PHE A 87 -8.34 -5.02 -0.40
CA PHE A 87 -6.93 -4.70 -0.59
C PHE A 87 -6.62 -3.27 -0.14
N LEU A 88 -7.41 -2.29 -0.60
CA LEU A 88 -7.18 -0.88 -0.29
C LEU A 88 -7.37 -0.56 1.20
N ASN A 89 -8.42 -1.11 1.82
CA ASN A 89 -8.66 -0.90 3.25
C ASN A 89 -7.55 -1.51 4.10
N ALA A 90 -7.04 -2.69 3.72
CA ALA A 90 -5.91 -3.32 4.40
C ALA A 90 -4.63 -2.48 4.25
N ALA A 91 -4.32 -2.01 3.05
CA ALA A 91 -3.15 -1.16 2.81
C ALA A 91 -3.22 0.19 3.54
N LEU A 92 -4.40 0.84 3.58
CA LEU A 92 -4.63 2.09 4.30
C LEU A 92 -4.47 1.95 5.82
N LYS A 93 -4.75 0.77 6.36
CA LYS A 93 -4.58 0.44 7.78
C LYS A 93 -3.22 -0.16 8.11
N GLN A 94 -2.33 -0.29 7.14
CA GLN A 94 -1.04 -0.98 7.24
C GLN A 94 -1.17 -2.47 7.65
N GLU A 95 -2.32 -3.08 7.38
CA GLU A 95 -2.59 -4.51 7.56
C GLU A 95 -2.01 -5.31 6.38
N PHE A 96 -0.68 -5.46 6.36
CA PHE A 96 0.05 -6.02 5.22
C PHE A 96 -0.38 -7.44 4.86
N ASP A 97 -0.47 -8.35 5.83
CA ASP A 97 -0.81 -9.75 5.56
C ASP A 97 -2.24 -9.88 4.99
N ASP A 98 -3.16 -9.03 5.43
CA ASP A 98 -4.49 -8.96 4.87
C ASP A 98 -4.47 -8.45 3.41
N ALA A 99 -3.68 -7.40 3.12
CA ALA A 99 -3.49 -6.92 1.76
C ALA A 99 -2.84 -8.00 0.88
N LYS A 100 -1.81 -8.69 1.39
CA LYS A 100 -1.12 -9.77 0.70
C LYS A 100 -2.04 -10.96 0.40
N SER A 101 -2.98 -11.27 1.29
CA SER A 101 -3.89 -12.41 1.13
C SER A 101 -4.78 -12.35 -0.12
N VAL A 102 -5.02 -11.16 -0.65
CA VAL A 102 -5.92 -10.91 -1.79
C VAL A 102 -5.20 -10.54 -3.09
N VAL A 103 -3.86 -10.58 -3.12
CA VAL A 103 -3.07 -10.34 -4.34
C VAL A 103 -2.61 -11.64 -5.00
N ASP A 104 -2.20 -11.53 -6.25
CA ASP A 104 -1.42 -12.54 -6.94
C ASP A 104 0.07 -12.29 -6.60
N PRO A 105 0.73 -13.18 -5.84
CA PRO A 105 2.09 -12.95 -5.37
C PRO A 105 3.15 -12.95 -6.48
N GLU A 106 2.85 -13.53 -7.65
CA GLU A 106 3.75 -13.50 -8.80
C GLU A 106 3.71 -12.16 -9.55
N LYS A 107 2.63 -11.38 -9.38
CA LYS A 107 2.38 -10.14 -10.11
C LYS A 107 2.50 -8.89 -9.24
N VAL A 108 2.18 -8.98 -7.95
CA VAL A 108 2.26 -7.86 -7.00
C VAL A 108 3.27 -8.22 -5.91
N SER A 109 4.43 -7.58 -5.94
CA SER A 109 5.51 -7.81 -5.00
C SER A 109 5.17 -7.36 -3.58
N ASP A 110 5.76 -8.01 -2.58
CA ASP A 110 5.65 -7.60 -1.19
C ASP A 110 6.18 -6.17 -0.97
N ALA A 111 7.26 -5.80 -1.67
CA ALA A 111 7.79 -4.44 -1.63
C ALA A 111 6.77 -3.40 -2.13
N LYS A 112 5.96 -3.74 -3.14
CA LYS A 112 4.89 -2.85 -3.63
C LYS A 112 3.80 -2.65 -2.60
N ILE A 113 3.36 -3.71 -1.92
CA ILE A 113 2.36 -3.64 -0.85
C ILE A 113 2.90 -2.81 0.32
N ALA A 114 4.11 -3.12 0.79
CA ALA A 114 4.75 -2.39 1.89
C ALA A 114 4.99 -0.90 1.53
N GLY A 115 5.44 -0.62 0.32
CA GLY A 115 5.61 0.74 -0.19
C GLY A 115 4.30 1.53 -0.24
N LEU A 116 3.20 0.89 -0.63
CA LEU A 116 1.87 1.49 -0.62
C LEU A 116 1.42 1.82 0.82
N CYS A 117 1.63 0.91 1.77
CA CYS A 117 1.35 1.15 3.19
C CYS A 117 2.14 2.36 3.73
N ILE A 118 3.44 2.45 3.39
CA ILE A 118 4.30 3.58 3.77
C ILE A 118 3.78 4.89 3.18
N ILE A 119 3.47 4.91 1.88
CA ILE A 119 2.95 6.09 1.18
C ILE A 119 1.64 6.56 1.81
N PHE A 120 0.73 5.66 2.11
CA PHE A 120 -0.55 5.98 2.72
C PHE A 120 -0.38 6.55 4.13
N GLU A 121 0.50 5.95 4.94
CA GLU A 121 0.77 6.44 6.29
C GLU A 121 1.43 7.83 6.27
N GLU A 122 2.49 8.02 5.49
CA GLU A 122 3.25 9.28 5.49
C GLU A 122 2.46 10.46 4.93
N ALA A 123 1.70 10.24 3.85
CA ALA A 123 0.90 11.29 3.22
C ALA A 123 -0.51 11.40 3.81
N LYS A 124 -0.84 10.57 4.82
CA LYS A 124 -2.16 10.54 5.48
C LYS A 124 -3.30 10.42 4.48
N TYR A 125 -3.12 9.52 3.50
CA TYR A 125 -4.17 9.28 2.53
C TYR A 125 -5.35 8.52 3.15
N GLN A 126 -6.53 8.86 2.68
CA GLN A 126 -7.78 8.14 2.92
C GLN A 126 -8.55 7.99 1.61
N LEU A 127 -9.44 7.00 1.54
CA LEU A 127 -10.35 6.90 0.39
C LEU A 127 -11.31 8.09 0.40
N ARG A 128 -11.57 8.64 -0.79
CA ARG A 128 -12.57 9.69 -0.94
C ARG A 128 -13.95 9.19 -0.55
N ASN A 129 -14.74 10.04 0.09
CA ASN A 129 -16.09 9.70 0.48
C ASN A 129 -17.03 9.51 -0.72
N GLN A 130 -16.73 10.16 -1.86
CA GLN A 130 -17.48 10.04 -3.09
C GLN A 130 -16.63 9.38 -4.16
N LYS A 131 -17.18 8.34 -4.79
CA LYS A 131 -16.53 7.56 -5.84
C LYS A 131 -15.12 7.10 -5.46
N PRO A 132 -14.96 6.44 -4.31
CA PRO A 132 -13.63 5.94 -3.88
C PRO A 132 -13.03 4.97 -4.90
N LEU A 133 -13.87 4.11 -5.50
CA LEU A 133 -13.48 3.18 -6.55
C LEU A 133 -14.38 3.37 -7.78
N ARG A 134 -13.77 3.75 -8.90
CA ARG A 134 -14.45 3.89 -10.19
C ARG A 134 -14.13 2.72 -11.08
N ALA A 135 -15.15 2.04 -11.61
CA ALA A 135 -14.96 1.00 -12.60
C ALA A 135 -14.46 1.61 -13.93
N MET A 136 -13.37 1.06 -14.44
CA MET A 136 -12.78 1.46 -15.73
C MET A 136 -13.18 0.49 -16.84
N PHE A 137 -13.08 -0.80 -16.58
CA PHE A 137 -13.47 -1.88 -17.45
C PHE A 137 -13.84 -3.12 -16.61
N SER A 138 -14.64 -4.00 -17.18
CA SER A 138 -14.99 -5.27 -16.54
C SER A 138 -15.32 -6.32 -17.59
N SER A 139 -14.80 -7.50 -17.39
CA SER A 139 -15.12 -8.73 -18.12
C SER A 139 -15.39 -9.86 -17.13
N GLU A 140 -15.61 -11.07 -17.63
CA GLU A 140 -15.82 -12.24 -16.77
C GLU A 140 -14.59 -12.56 -15.89
N THR A 141 -13.38 -12.31 -16.40
CA THR A 141 -12.12 -12.72 -15.73
C THR A 141 -11.20 -11.56 -15.39
N THR A 142 -11.49 -10.34 -15.82
CA THR A 142 -10.63 -9.17 -15.59
C THR A 142 -11.49 -7.94 -15.32
N ALA A 143 -11.12 -7.17 -14.29
CA ALA A 143 -11.72 -5.87 -14.03
C ALA A 143 -10.65 -4.86 -13.59
N GLY A 144 -10.84 -3.60 -14.00
CA GLY A 144 -9.97 -2.50 -13.65
C GLY A 144 -10.73 -1.42 -12.89
N PHE A 145 -10.09 -0.90 -11.85
CA PHE A 145 -10.63 0.17 -11.02
C PHE A 145 -9.62 1.31 -10.90
N LYS A 146 -10.15 2.52 -10.82
CA LYS A 146 -9.41 3.70 -10.42
C LYS A 146 -9.74 3.99 -8.97
N ALA A 147 -8.74 3.92 -8.09
CA ALA A 147 -8.87 4.35 -6.70
C ALA A 147 -8.65 5.84 -6.58
N ASN A 148 -9.54 6.52 -5.87
CA ASN A 148 -9.47 7.93 -5.56
C ASN A 148 -9.16 8.09 -4.08
N VAL A 149 -8.01 8.67 -3.78
CA VAL A 149 -7.56 8.97 -2.41
C VAL A 149 -7.42 10.48 -2.23
N GLU A 150 -7.51 10.93 -1.00
CA GLU A 150 -7.35 12.34 -0.62
C GLU A 150 -6.59 12.43 0.70
N ASP A 151 -6.04 13.59 1.00
CA ASP A 151 -5.45 13.85 2.31
C ASP A 151 -6.53 14.07 3.39
N GLU A 152 -6.11 14.22 4.64
CA GLU A 152 -7.01 14.44 5.79
C GLU A 152 -7.90 15.68 5.63
N THR A 153 -7.47 16.68 4.85
CA THR A 153 -8.23 17.90 4.60
C THR A 153 -9.27 17.74 3.49
N GLY A 154 -9.12 16.72 2.63
CA GLY A 154 -9.94 16.53 1.42
C GLY A 154 -9.64 17.53 0.30
N GLU A 155 -8.66 18.41 0.47
CA GLU A 155 -8.31 19.44 -0.52
C GLU A 155 -7.47 18.89 -1.67
N ARG A 156 -6.69 17.85 -1.41
CA ARG A 156 -5.78 17.24 -2.38
C ARG A 156 -6.17 15.81 -2.63
N ALA A 157 -6.43 15.50 -3.87
CA ALA A 157 -6.81 14.18 -4.34
C ALA A 157 -5.73 13.60 -5.25
N ALA A 158 -5.47 12.30 -5.11
CA ALA A 158 -4.67 11.52 -6.03
C ALA A 158 -5.45 10.32 -6.53
N GLU A 159 -5.04 9.79 -7.68
CA GLU A 159 -5.67 8.64 -8.30
C GLU A 159 -4.60 7.61 -8.65
N PHE A 160 -4.97 6.33 -8.60
CA PHE A 160 -4.13 5.26 -9.12
C PHE A 160 -4.96 4.07 -9.60
N GLY A 161 -4.37 3.26 -10.49
CA GLY A 161 -5.06 2.14 -11.10
C GLY A 161 -4.83 0.83 -10.37
N LEU A 162 -5.88 -0.01 -10.33
CA LEU A 162 -5.84 -1.39 -9.85
C LEU A 162 -6.47 -2.30 -10.87
N THR A 163 -5.82 -3.43 -11.14
CA THR A 163 -6.38 -4.52 -11.96
C THR A 163 -6.56 -5.75 -11.09
N VAL A 164 -7.73 -6.37 -11.19
CA VAL A 164 -8.01 -7.66 -10.57
C VAL A 164 -8.33 -8.68 -11.64
N GLN A 165 -7.88 -9.91 -11.45
CA GLN A 165 -8.09 -11.02 -12.36
C GLN A 165 -8.46 -12.29 -11.62
N ARG A 166 -9.08 -13.22 -12.35
CA ARG A 166 -9.27 -14.61 -11.97
C ARG A 166 -9.08 -15.47 -13.21
N GLU A 167 -8.73 -16.74 -13.04
CA GLU A 167 -8.55 -17.66 -14.18
C GLU A 167 -9.87 -17.93 -14.90
N ASP A 168 -10.92 -18.21 -14.14
CA ASP A 168 -12.28 -18.44 -14.65
C ASP A 168 -13.34 -18.03 -13.60
N SER A 169 -14.61 -18.22 -13.91
CA SER A 169 -15.72 -17.82 -13.03
C SER A 169 -15.81 -18.57 -11.69
N THR A 170 -15.10 -19.68 -11.55
CA THR A 170 -15.07 -20.51 -10.32
C THR A 170 -13.90 -20.13 -9.39
N GLN A 171 -12.89 -19.43 -9.91
CA GLN A 171 -11.71 -19.05 -9.18
C GLN A 171 -11.89 -17.68 -8.48
N PRO A 172 -11.20 -17.46 -7.35
CA PRO A 172 -11.27 -16.20 -6.64
C PRO A 172 -10.58 -15.07 -7.42
N TRP A 173 -11.15 -13.88 -7.33
CA TRP A 173 -10.48 -12.67 -7.82
C TRP A 173 -9.24 -12.36 -7.00
N ARG A 174 -8.19 -11.87 -7.65
CA ARG A 174 -6.96 -11.40 -7.02
C ARG A 174 -6.50 -10.09 -7.65
N VAL A 175 -5.90 -9.22 -6.86
CA VAL A 175 -5.23 -8.03 -7.38
C VAL A 175 -3.97 -8.47 -8.11
N THR A 176 -3.86 -8.13 -9.39
CA THR A 176 -2.75 -8.52 -10.26
C THR A 176 -1.90 -7.33 -10.71
N GLU A 177 -2.40 -6.11 -10.52
CA GLU A 177 -1.64 -4.91 -10.85
C GLU A 177 -2.04 -3.76 -9.93
N VAL A 178 -1.03 -3.03 -9.48
CA VAL A 178 -1.17 -1.77 -8.75
C VAL A 178 -0.28 -0.76 -9.46
N ASN A 179 -0.89 0.18 -10.20
CA ASN A 179 -0.17 1.24 -10.90
C ASN A 179 -0.09 2.47 -10.03
N LEU A 180 1.08 2.73 -9.49
CA LEU A 180 1.34 3.79 -8.52
C LEU A 180 1.94 5.07 -9.13
N ASP A 181 2.14 5.16 -10.43
CA ASP A 181 2.90 6.25 -11.05
C ASP A 181 2.34 7.65 -10.69
N GLN A 182 1.03 7.82 -10.77
CA GLN A 182 0.39 9.09 -10.39
C GLN A 182 0.43 9.33 -8.87
N LEU A 183 0.20 8.29 -8.07
CA LEU A 183 0.27 8.37 -6.61
C LEU A 183 1.69 8.72 -6.13
N LEU A 184 2.72 8.13 -6.72
CA LEU A 184 4.12 8.44 -6.43
C LEU A 184 4.49 9.88 -6.81
N THR A 185 3.94 10.39 -7.91
CA THR A 185 4.14 11.77 -8.34
C THR A 185 3.49 12.75 -7.35
N ASP A 186 2.26 12.48 -6.92
CA ASP A 186 1.56 13.30 -5.92
C ASP A 186 2.30 13.26 -4.57
N TYR A 187 2.68 12.06 -4.13
CA TYR A 187 3.46 11.85 -2.91
C TYR A 187 4.79 12.62 -2.96
N ALA A 188 5.54 12.53 -4.08
CA ALA A 188 6.80 13.25 -4.24
C ALA A 188 6.62 14.77 -4.13
N THR A 189 5.56 15.30 -4.74
CA THR A 189 5.25 16.73 -4.68
C THR A 189 4.95 17.18 -3.24
N ARG A 190 4.23 16.37 -2.48
CA ARG A 190 3.76 16.72 -1.12
C ARG A 190 4.81 16.50 -0.03
N ILE A 191 5.51 15.37 -0.10
CA ILE A 191 6.38 14.88 0.98
C ILE A 191 7.86 15.00 0.63
N ALA A 192 8.24 14.77 -0.63
CA ALA A 192 9.63 14.72 -1.07
C ALA A 192 10.13 16.03 -1.69
N GLY A 193 9.37 17.12 -1.61
CA GLY A 193 9.76 18.43 -2.16
C GLY A 193 9.78 18.50 -3.68
N GLY A 194 8.96 17.69 -4.35
CA GLY A 194 8.84 17.63 -5.82
C GLY A 194 9.84 16.68 -6.50
N ASP A 195 10.74 16.06 -5.76
CA ASP A 195 11.72 15.12 -6.33
C ASP A 195 11.13 13.70 -6.43
N VAL A 196 10.69 13.33 -7.63
CA VAL A 196 10.12 12.00 -7.92
C VAL A 196 11.11 10.85 -7.68
N HIS A 197 12.41 11.15 -7.65
CA HIS A 197 13.42 10.15 -7.33
C HIS A 197 13.59 9.90 -5.83
N PHE A 198 12.95 10.72 -4.99
CA PHE A 198 13.00 10.64 -3.54
C PHE A 198 11.72 10.01 -2.95
N THR A 199 11.32 8.87 -3.50
CA THR A 199 10.14 8.10 -3.08
C THR A 199 10.55 6.81 -2.34
N PRO A 200 9.76 6.32 -1.38
CA PRO A 200 10.13 5.14 -0.59
C PRO A 200 10.06 3.84 -1.38
N LEU A 201 9.46 3.85 -2.57
CA LEU A 201 9.30 2.69 -3.44
C LEU A 201 9.80 3.02 -4.84
N VAL A 202 10.64 2.15 -5.38
CA VAL A 202 11.16 2.29 -6.75
C VAL A 202 11.15 0.96 -7.47
N LYS A 203 11.06 1.02 -8.81
CA LYS A 203 11.28 -0.16 -9.66
C LYS A 203 12.75 -0.54 -9.64
N ASN A 204 13.00 -1.83 -9.40
CA ASN A 204 14.35 -2.36 -9.48
C ASN A 204 14.70 -2.67 -10.95
N PRO A 205 15.85 -2.23 -11.47
CA PRO A 205 16.28 -2.57 -12.81
C PRO A 205 16.44 -4.08 -13.07
N ALA A 206 16.70 -4.86 -12.03
CA ALA A 206 16.76 -6.32 -12.09
C ALA A 206 15.39 -7.02 -12.06
N GLY A 207 14.30 -6.25 -11.95
CA GLY A 207 12.92 -6.71 -11.84
C GLY A 207 12.33 -6.51 -10.44
N GLY A 208 11.00 -6.32 -10.39
CA GLY A 208 10.26 -6.09 -9.15
C GLY A 208 10.38 -4.66 -8.61
N ASP A 209 10.08 -4.53 -7.33
CA ASP A 209 10.08 -3.26 -6.60
C ASP A 209 11.02 -3.34 -5.40
N THR A 210 11.56 -2.18 -4.98
CA THR A 210 12.47 -2.09 -3.85
C THR A 210 12.07 -0.92 -2.95
N LEU A 211 12.07 -1.15 -1.65
CA LEU A 211 11.91 -0.08 -0.66
C LEU A 211 13.24 0.66 -0.48
N ILE A 212 13.18 1.97 -0.34
CA ILE A 212 14.37 2.82 -0.21
C ILE A 212 14.21 3.79 0.98
N LEU A 213 15.27 3.83 1.79
CA LEU A 213 15.48 4.85 2.82
C LEU A 213 16.61 5.78 2.39
N TYR A 214 16.40 7.09 2.54
CA TYR A 214 17.37 8.11 2.12
C TYR A 214 18.08 8.74 3.31
N PHE A 215 19.35 9.13 3.08
CA PHE A 215 20.20 9.77 4.07
C PHE A 215 20.68 11.14 3.59
N GLY A 216 20.99 12.01 4.53
CA GLY A 216 21.69 13.26 4.28
C GLY A 216 23.12 13.03 3.79
N PHE A 217 23.77 14.14 3.39
CA PHE A 217 25.18 14.11 3.02
C PHE A 217 26.02 13.79 4.27
N ASP A 218 26.90 12.81 4.14
CA ASP A 218 27.78 12.33 5.23
C ASP A 218 27.04 11.86 6.51
N GLU A 219 25.76 11.54 6.38
CA GLU A 219 24.92 11.07 7.48
C GLU A 219 24.64 9.58 7.38
N ASN A 220 24.55 8.93 8.55
CA ASN A 220 24.09 7.55 8.71
C ASN A 220 22.98 7.43 9.79
N GLY A 221 22.59 8.54 10.41
CA GLY A 221 21.50 8.59 11.38
C GLY A 221 20.13 8.46 10.72
N LEU A 222 19.19 7.83 11.42
CA LEU A 222 17.81 7.74 10.98
C LEU A 222 17.05 9.00 11.36
N THR A 223 16.16 9.43 10.49
CA THR A 223 15.22 10.51 10.78
C THR A 223 13.93 9.95 11.37
N PRO A 224 13.11 10.74 12.09
CA PRO A 224 11.81 10.28 12.57
C PRO A 224 10.88 9.75 11.44
N ARG A 225 11.04 10.28 10.22
CA ARG A 225 10.35 9.77 9.04
C ARG A 225 10.83 8.37 8.69
N THR A 226 12.14 8.16 8.62
CA THR A 226 12.75 6.87 8.31
C THR A 226 12.38 5.81 9.35
N GLU A 227 12.33 6.21 10.63
CA GLU A 227 11.92 5.33 11.73
C GLU A 227 10.47 4.86 11.56
N ARG A 228 9.52 5.75 11.21
CA ARG A 228 8.13 5.35 10.93
C ARG A 228 8.01 4.40 9.73
N GLN A 229 8.81 4.59 8.67
CA GLN A 229 8.87 3.65 7.55
C GLN A 229 9.35 2.27 8.01
N LEU A 230 10.37 2.25 8.89
CA LEU A 230 10.92 1.01 9.44
C LEU A 230 9.95 0.32 10.43
N ASP A 231 9.09 1.06 11.14
CA ASP A 231 8.05 0.47 11.98
C ASP A 231 7.07 -0.37 11.16
N ILE A 232 6.72 0.09 9.97
CA ILE A 232 5.89 -0.68 9.02
C ILE A 232 6.65 -1.95 8.60
N VAL A 233 7.91 -1.83 8.18
CA VAL A 233 8.75 -2.98 7.82
C VAL A 233 8.89 -3.96 9.00
N ALA A 234 9.10 -3.44 10.21
CA ALA A 234 9.18 -4.27 11.42
C ALA A 234 7.88 -5.04 11.68
N SER A 235 6.72 -4.41 11.46
CA SER A 235 5.43 -5.08 11.62
C SER A 235 5.30 -6.26 10.67
N LEU A 236 5.77 -6.13 9.41
CA LEU A 236 5.76 -7.22 8.43
C LEU A 236 6.62 -8.40 8.86
N LEU A 237 7.81 -8.14 9.39
CA LEU A 237 8.75 -9.17 9.80
C LEU A 237 8.32 -9.92 11.06
N LYS A 238 7.64 -9.25 11.97
CA LYS A 238 7.18 -9.83 13.23
C LYS A 238 6.02 -10.80 13.06
N THR A 239 5.24 -10.68 11.99
CA THR A 239 4.11 -11.58 11.71
C THR A 239 4.56 -12.98 11.32
N ASP A 240 5.77 -13.12 10.74
CA ASP A 240 6.29 -14.40 10.29
C ASP A 240 7.81 -14.48 10.48
N PRO A 241 8.31 -15.35 11.36
CA PRO A 241 9.75 -15.53 11.59
C PRO A 241 10.54 -16.08 10.39
N SER A 242 9.88 -16.63 9.36
CA SER A 242 10.54 -17.09 8.13
C SER A 242 10.87 -15.96 7.17
N LYS A 243 10.18 -14.84 7.26
CA LYS A 243 10.42 -13.63 6.45
C LYS A 243 11.82 -13.09 6.74
N LYS A 244 12.55 -12.75 5.68
CA LYS A 244 13.90 -12.18 5.77
C LYS A 244 13.99 -10.93 4.93
N LEU A 245 14.98 -10.09 5.22
CA LEU A 245 15.32 -8.96 4.39
C LEU A 245 16.84 -8.80 4.25
N THR A 246 17.23 -8.21 3.13
CA THR A 246 18.59 -7.74 2.88
C THR A 246 18.61 -6.22 2.86
N LEU A 247 19.52 -5.64 3.64
CA LEU A 247 19.77 -4.20 3.75
C LEU A 247 21.03 -3.86 2.99
N SER A 248 20.93 -3.16 1.86
CA SER A 248 22.08 -2.73 1.05
C SER A 248 22.30 -1.24 1.19
N GLY A 249 23.37 -0.85 1.89
CA GLY A 249 23.76 0.56 2.04
C GLY A 249 24.56 1.07 0.85
N HIS A 250 24.28 2.31 0.44
CA HIS A 250 24.91 2.99 -0.71
C HIS A 250 25.34 4.41 -0.35
N THR A 251 26.32 4.94 -1.10
CA THR A 251 26.77 6.35 -1.04
C THR A 251 26.69 7.00 -2.42
N ASP A 252 26.81 8.32 -2.46
CA ASP A 252 27.24 9.01 -3.67
C ASP A 252 28.75 8.83 -3.91
N ALA A 253 29.28 9.39 -4.98
CA ALA A 253 30.69 9.25 -5.38
C ALA A 253 31.61 10.31 -4.77
N LEU A 254 31.20 11.00 -3.70
CA LEU A 254 32.08 11.93 -2.98
C LEU A 254 32.83 11.19 -1.88
N GLY A 255 34.17 11.29 -1.91
CA GLY A 255 35.05 10.62 -0.97
C GLY A 255 35.91 9.54 -1.61
N SER A 256 36.65 8.78 -0.80
CA SER A 256 37.38 7.61 -1.27
C SER A 256 36.50 6.35 -1.19
N ASP A 257 36.81 5.34 -2.02
CA ASP A 257 36.13 4.05 -2.03
C ASP A 257 36.04 3.42 -0.64
N ASP A 258 37.16 3.43 0.13
CA ASP A 258 37.21 2.87 1.47
C ASP A 258 36.30 3.64 2.42
N TYR A 259 36.28 4.97 2.32
CA TYR A 259 35.39 5.81 3.10
C TYR A 259 33.92 5.51 2.77
N ASN A 260 33.59 5.50 1.49
CA ASN A 260 32.23 5.23 1.01
C ASN A 260 31.77 3.80 1.37
N LYS A 261 32.68 2.84 1.36
CA LYS A 261 32.42 1.48 1.85
C LYS A 261 32.08 1.44 3.33
N GLY A 262 32.84 2.21 4.15
CA GLY A 262 32.59 2.39 5.58
C GLY A 262 31.24 3.08 5.86
N LEU A 263 30.95 4.18 5.19
CA LEU A 263 29.71 4.95 5.35
C LEU A 263 28.47 4.12 4.94
N SER A 264 28.54 3.41 3.82
CA SER A 264 27.45 2.53 3.35
C SER A 264 27.16 1.40 4.34
N LYS A 265 28.23 0.82 4.93
CA LYS A 265 28.09 -0.19 5.99
C LYS A 265 27.38 0.40 7.22
N ASN A 266 27.77 1.60 7.65
CA ASN A 266 27.18 2.25 8.82
C ASN A 266 25.69 2.55 8.59
N ARG A 267 25.28 2.96 7.38
CA ARG A 267 23.87 3.15 7.02
C ARG A 267 23.06 1.85 7.13
N ALA A 268 23.56 0.76 6.56
CA ALA A 268 22.89 -0.55 6.66
C ALA A 268 22.81 -1.05 8.12
N ILE A 269 23.86 -0.79 8.91
CA ILE A 269 23.90 -1.14 10.34
C ILE A 269 22.88 -0.32 11.12
N ALA A 270 22.78 1.00 10.90
CA ALA A 270 21.83 1.86 11.60
C ALA A 270 20.37 1.38 11.39
N VAL A 271 20.02 0.99 10.17
CA VAL A 271 18.72 0.40 9.87
C VAL A 271 18.53 -0.94 10.62
N LYS A 272 19.53 -1.80 10.59
CA LYS A 272 19.51 -3.09 11.29
C LYS A 272 19.36 -2.96 12.80
N GLU A 273 20.08 -2.02 13.41
CA GLU A 273 20.03 -1.74 14.85
C GLU A 273 18.65 -1.20 15.26
N TYR A 274 18.07 -0.31 14.45
CA TYR A 274 16.72 0.16 14.70
C TYR A 274 15.72 -0.98 14.67
N LEU A 275 15.70 -1.78 13.62
CA LEU A 275 14.80 -2.95 13.50
C LEU A 275 14.96 -3.92 14.66
N LEU A 276 16.21 -4.14 15.12
CA LEU A 276 16.49 -4.94 16.31
C LEU A 276 15.89 -4.31 17.57
N SER A 277 16.02 -3.00 17.74
CA SER A 277 15.51 -2.27 18.91
C SER A 277 13.99 -2.33 19.01
N VAL A 278 13.30 -2.37 17.88
CA VAL A 278 11.83 -2.54 17.82
C VAL A 278 11.39 -4.01 17.77
N GLY A 279 12.30 -4.95 17.98
CA GLY A 279 12.00 -6.36 18.23
C GLY A 279 12.06 -7.29 17.02
N VAL A 280 12.69 -6.91 15.91
CA VAL A 280 12.96 -7.80 14.79
C VAL A 280 14.22 -8.63 15.06
N PRO A 281 14.16 -9.97 15.02
CA PRO A 281 15.33 -10.82 15.28
C PRO A 281 16.47 -10.63 14.27
N LEU A 282 17.72 -10.72 14.72
CA LEU A 282 18.91 -10.63 13.84
C LEU A 282 18.91 -11.68 12.73
N THR A 283 18.30 -12.84 12.97
CA THR A 283 18.22 -13.95 12.02
C THR A 283 17.38 -13.63 10.78
N GLN A 284 16.56 -12.59 10.84
CA GLN A 284 15.75 -12.10 9.72
C GLN A 284 16.46 -11.03 8.90
N MET A 285 17.68 -10.58 9.26
CA MET A 285 18.31 -9.41 8.66
C MET A 285 19.74 -9.66 8.21
N ILE A 286 20.01 -9.38 6.93
CA ILE A 286 21.37 -9.36 6.35
C ILE A 286 21.71 -7.92 5.99
N ALA A 287 22.88 -7.42 6.40
CA ALA A 287 23.36 -6.09 6.04
C ALA A 287 24.56 -6.19 5.09
N GLN A 288 24.52 -5.43 4.01
CA GLN A 288 25.54 -5.37 2.96
C GLN A 288 25.98 -3.90 2.77
N ALA A 289 27.23 -3.73 2.34
CA ALA A 289 27.82 -2.44 2.05
C ALA A 289 28.25 -2.39 0.58
N GLU A 290 27.62 -1.54 -0.20
CA GLU A 290 27.88 -1.40 -1.64
C GLU A 290 28.80 -0.19 -1.94
N GLY A 291 28.93 0.77 -1.01
CA GLY A 291 29.65 2.02 -1.28
C GLY A 291 29.00 2.78 -2.41
N GLU A 292 29.82 3.32 -3.30
CA GLU A 292 29.39 4.03 -4.50
C GLU A 292 29.27 3.15 -5.76
N ALA A 293 29.57 1.85 -5.65
CA ALA A 293 29.71 0.95 -6.81
C ALA A 293 28.40 0.73 -7.60
N LYS A 294 27.25 0.98 -6.99
CA LYS A 294 25.93 0.79 -7.61
C LYS A 294 25.10 2.08 -7.53
N PRO A 295 25.43 3.11 -8.32
CA PRO A 295 24.65 4.34 -8.33
C PRO A 295 23.27 4.07 -8.95
N ARG A 296 22.22 4.64 -8.33
CA ARG A 296 20.86 4.62 -8.89
C ARG A 296 20.67 5.64 -9.99
N LEU A 297 21.28 6.80 -9.82
CA LEU A 297 21.35 7.86 -10.83
C LEU A 297 22.80 8.31 -11.01
N PRO A 298 23.15 8.90 -12.17
CA PRO A 298 24.49 9.44 -12.38
C PRO A 298 24.85 10.48 -11.32
N ASN A 299 26.08 10.41 -10.77
CA ASN A 299 26.61 11.41 -9.85
C ASN A 299 27.03 12.72 -10.55
N VAL A 300 27.24 12.65 -11.85
CA VAL A 300 27.55 13.77 -12.75
C VAL A 300 26.64 13.72 -13.97
N LEU A 301 26.32 14.88 -14.54
CA LEU A 301 25.54 15.02 -15.76
C LEU A 301 26.37 14.65 -17.00
N GLU A 302 25.72 14.51 -18.16
CA GLU A 302 26.39 14.15 -19.42
C GLU A 302 27.43 15.18 -19.87
N ASP A 303 27.24 16.43 -19.50
CA ASP A 303 28.19 17.54 -19.76
C ASP A 303 29.38 17.60 -18.76
N GLY A 304 29.40 16.67 -17.77
CA GLY A 304 30.42 16.61 -16.73
C GLY A 304 30.14 17.49 -15.52
N GLU A 305 29.02 18.22 -15.50
CA GLU A 305 28.63 19.00 -14.31
C GLU A 305 28.12 18.09 -13.19
N ASP A 306 28.19 18.62 -11.97
CA ASP A 306 27.69 17.95 -10.78
C ASP A 306 26.18 17.67 -10.86
N ASN A 307 25.74 16.48 -10.41
CA ASN A 307 24.34 16.10 -10.32
C ASN A 307 23.90 15.93 -8.86
N PRO A 308 23.50 17.01 -8.15
CA PRO A 308 23.07 16.93 -6.76
C PRO A 308 21.87 16.03 -6.53
N SER A 309 20.91 15.98 -7.47
CA SER A 309 19.74 15.09 -7.39
C SER A 309 20.16 13.62 -7.51
N GLY A 310 21.04 13.29 -8.44
CA GLY A 310 21.61 11.96 -8.58
C GLY A 310 22.35 11.51 -7.33
N ARG A 311 23.21 12.37 -6.78
CA ARG A 311 23.91 12.08 -5.51
C ARG A 311 22.92 11.87 -4.35
N ARG A 312 21.88 12.71 -4.24
CA ARG A 312 20.85 12.54 -3.22
C ARG A 312 20.14 11.17 -3.36
N ALA A 313 19.82 10.74 -4.56
CA ALA A 313 19.21 9.44 -4.84
C ALA A 313 20.17 8.27 -4.53
N ASN A 314 21.49 8.48 -4.59
CA ASN A 314 22.50 7.47 -4.31
C ASN A 314 22.78 7.30 -2.82
N ARG A 315 22.57 8.31 -1.97
CA ARG A 315 22.70 8.22 -0.51
C ARG A 315 21.50 7.51 0.10
N ARG A 316 21.53 6.18 0.08
CA ARG A 316 20.36 5.36 0.44
C ARG A 316 20.73 4.04 1.10
N THR A 317 19.74 3.43 1.74
CA THR A 317 19.73 1.98 2.01
C THR A 317 18.52 1.38 1.31
N GLU A 318 18.75 0.37 0.49
CA GLU A 318 17.74 -0.44 -0.16
C GLU A 318 17.34 -1.60 0.75
N ILE A 319 16.04 -1.85 0.83
CA ILE A 319 15.45 -2.94 1.61
C ILE A 319 14.84 -3.93 0.62
N TYR A 320 15.49 -5.07 0.47
CA TYR A 320 14.96 -6.19 -0.31
C TYR A 320 14.20 -7.11 0.64
N LEU A 321 12.92 -7.27 0.38
CA LEU A 321 12.05 -8.19 1.10
C LEU A 321 12.17 -9.56 0.43
N ASP A 322 12.57 -10.56 1.20
CA ASP A 322 12.98 -11.89 0.74
C ASP A 322 11.96 -12.92 1.27
N PHE A 323 10.67 -12.82 0.83
CA PHE A 323 9.56 -13.66 1.28
C PHE A 323 8.42 -13.84 0.28
#